data_c27e6e829f560e20a703da9328041bfe
#
_entry.id   c27e6e829f560e20a703da9328041bfe
#
_cell.length_a   1.000
_cell.length_b   1.000
_cell.length_c   1.000
_cell.angle_alpha   90.00
_cell.angle_beta   90.00
_cell.angle_gamma   90.00
#
_symmetry.space_group_name_H-M   'P 1'
#
loop_
_entity.id
_entity.type
_entity.pdbx_description
1 polymer ?
#
loop_
_entity_poly.entity_id
_entity_poly.type
_entity_poly.pdbx_seq_one_letter_code
_entity_poly.pdbx_strand_id
1 'polypeptide(L)'
;MGKVVLVGAGPGDPDLLSIKGHAYLENADCIVYDRLINPSLLSISSITCEKIYVGKENHNHILPQDRINELLEQKAHEYKLVVRLKGGDPYVFGRGSEEALYLKKKGIEVEIVPGISSAIAALSYAGIPITHRGVAKGFQVLTAHSKKDIASEIDYSSLCDEDITLVFLMGLSHVYDITKGLIEAGRDSNTPAAVISNGTTNHQKIVIGTLNNLFEKVKGSNIVSPAIIVVGGVVNFADKLNFFENRPLFGKKYFLPTIHNFNYSYVTGVIDSDTNRLEEMLEKNGADVVRVETGKIEPIECSLDFLRDANVNDYIVFTSANGVKAFFWNLLNNGYDLRVIYRFRFAVIGEKTKETLKNFGIIADLVAKAQNGKDLAKLLNIKTNADSTIYWFTTTDSSKGFKETLDKNLTLKEVVCYRNISYKIDATDALLNEIKSCDGVIYTSGSNARATIPFFKNVLPQTIYSIGPACTDMIKELGCKNIHQAKISSYDGIMEMLL
;
A
#
# COMPACT_ATOMS: atom_id res chain seq x y z
N MET A 1 19.38 20.72 -19.85
CA MET A 1 18.49 19.58 -20.13
C MET A 1 18.51 18.64 -18.95
N GLY A 2 17.36 18.17 -18.55
CA GLY A 2 17.25 17.13 -17.52
C GLY A 2 17.58 15.74 -18.08
N LYS A 3 17.56 14.77 -17.16
CA LYS A 3 17.75 13.35 -17.44
C LYS A 3 16.40 12.63 -17.47
N VAL A 4 16.22 11.69 -18.39
CA VAL A 4 15.08 10.77 -18.42
C VAL A 4 15.53 9.38 -17.99
N VAL A 5 14.83 8.80 -17.01
CA VAL A 5 15.10 7.43 -16.55
C VAL A 5 13.89 6.56 -16.85
N LEU A 6 14.08 5.53 -17.68
CA LEU A 6 13.06 4.51 -17.93
C LEU A 6 13.14 3.47 -16.82
N VAL A 7 12.14 3.40 -15.98
CA VAL A 7 12.10 2.50 -14.81
C VAL A 7 11.07 1.40 -15.03
N GLY A 8 11.49 0.15 -14.90
CA GLY A 8 10.58 -0.99 -14.86
C GLY A 8 9.88 -1.08 -13.50
N ALA A 9 8.56 -0.97 -13.52
CA ALA A 9 7.70 -0.99 -12.34
C ALA A 9 7.47 -2.41 -11.77
N GLY A 10 7.95 -3.45 -12.48
CA GLY A 10 7.56 -4.82 -12.15
C GLY A 10 6.17 -5.19 -12.66
N PRO A 11 5.69 -6.42 -12.34
CA PRO A 11 4.49 -7.01 -12.95
C PRO A 11 3.17 -6.66 -12.25
N GLY A 12 3.20 -6.03 -11.07
CA GLY A 12 2.00 -5.70 -10.30
C GLY A 12 2.26 -5.55 -8.80
N ASP A 13 2.95 -6.51 -8.17
CA ASP A 13 3.38 -6.42 -6.79
C ASP A 13 4.39 -5.28 -6.61
N PRO A 14 4.11 -4.25 -5.78
CA PRO A 14 5.01 -3.11 -5.59
C PRO A 14 6.35 -3.50 -4.96
N ASP A 15 6.41 -4.58 -4.18
CA ASP A 15 7.65 -5.08 -3.56
C ASP A 15 8.63 -5.67 -4.60
N LEU A 16 8.18 -5.88 -5.85
CA LEU A 16 9.02 -6.31 -6.97
C LEU A 16 9.68 -5.14 -7.72
N LEU A 17 9.52 -3.92 -7.25
CA LEU A 17 10.27 -2.77 -7.73
C LEU A 17 11.73 -2.91 -7.32
N SER A 18 12.66 -2.64 -8.23
CA SER A 18 14.09 -2.65 -7.88
C SER A 18 14.43 -1.50 -6.92
N ILE A 19 15.39 -1.71 -6.00
CA ILE A 19 15.88 -0.67 -5.09
C ILE A 19 16.31 0.60 -5.87
N LYS A 20 16.92 0.42 -7.03
CA LYS A 20 17.32 1.53 -7.90
C LYS A 20 16.11 2.26 -8.48
N GLY A 21 15.05 1.53 -8.86
CA GLY A 21 13.80 2.09 -9.32
C GLY A 21 13.11 2.91 -8.24
N HIS A 22 13.08 2.40 -7.00
CA HIS A 22 12.55 3.10 -5.84
C HIS A 22 13.26 4.43 -5.61
N ALA A 23 14.61 4.42 -5.60
CA ALA A 23 15.40 5.64 -5.41
C ALA A 23 15.15 6.70 -6.50
N TYR A 24 14.90 6.29 -7.75
CA TYR A 24 14.53 7.24 -8.80
C TYR A 24 13.12 7.79 -8.64
N LEU A 25 12.14 6.97 -8.20
CA LEU A 25 10.79 7.46 -7.93
C LEU A 25 10.76 8.46 -6.79
N GLU A 26 11.50 8.19 -5.71
CA GLU A 26 11.60 9.08 -4.53
C GLU A 26 12.12 10.48 -4.89
N ASN A 27 13.08 10.56 -5.83
CA ASN A 27 13.74 11.80 -6.23
C ASN A 27 13.20 12.41 -7.53
N ALA A 28 12.13 11.86 -8.11
CA ALA A 28 11.58 12.33 -9.38
C ALA A 28 10.92 13.70 -9.26
N ASP A 29 11.23 14.61 -10.20
CA ASP A 29 10.50 15.87 -10.38
C ASP A 29 9.20 15.66 -11.17
N CYS A 30 9.23 14.69 -12.12
CA CYS A 30 8.09 14.33 -12.97
C CYS A 30 8.06 12.82 -13.24
N ILE A 31 6.88 12.18 -13.12
CA ILE A 31 6.65 10.77 -13.45
C ILE A 31 5.64 10.68 -14.59
N VAL A 32 6.06 10.06 -15.70
CA VAL A 32 5.17 9.72 -16.84
C VAL A 32 4.89 8.22 -16.78
N TYR A 33 3.63 7.80 -16.63
CA TYR A 33 3.27 6.41 -16.37
C TYR A 33 2.09 5.90 -17.18
N ASP A 34 1.99 4.58 -17.36
CA ASP A 34 0.91 3.92 -18.09
C ASP A 34 -0.01 3.08 -17.17
N ARG A 35 -1.01 2.43 -17.76
CA ARG A 35 -2.05 1.68 -17.06
C ARG A 35 -1.55 0.44 -16.30
N LEU A 36 -0.43 -0.14 -16.69
CA LEU A 36 0.00 -1.45 -16.17
C LEU A 36 0.86 -1.35 -14.90
N ILE A 37 1.10 -0.14 -14.40
CA ILE A 37 1.82 0.04 -13.14
C ILE A 37 0.87 -0.10 -11.95
N ASN A 38 1.38 -0.52 -10.80
CA ASN A 38 0.64 -0.45 -9.55
C ASN A 38 0.56 1.01 -9.09
N PRO A 39 -0.64 1.59 -8.89
CA PRO A 39 -0.78 2.98 -8.49
C PRO A 39 -0.10 3.35 -7.16
N SER A 40 0.08 2.39 -6.24
CA SER A 40 0.76 2.62 -4.97
C SER A 40 2.21 3.09 -5.14
N LEU A 41 2.87 2.71 -6.23
CA LEU A 41 4.23 3.16 -6.56
C LEU A 41 4.34 4.69 -6.75
N LEU A 42 3.24 5.34 -7.13
CA LEU A 42 3.21 6.80 -7.28
C LEU A 42 3.29 7.54 -5.94
N SER A 43 2.97 6.87 -4.84
CA SER A 43 3.06 7.45 -3.49
C SER A 43 4.50 7.54 -2.97
N ILE A 44 5.45 6.85 -3.59
CA ILE A 44 6.88 6.92 -3.26
C ILE A 44 7.43 8.32 -3.55
N SER A 45 6.93 8.98 -4.59
CA SER A 45 7.42 10.31 -4.99
C SER A 45 6.86 11.43 -4.10
N SER A 46 7.59 12.54 -4.05
CA SER A 46 7.15 13.76 -3.36
C SER A 46 5.75 14.21 -3.82
N ILE A 47 5.02 14.88 -2.92
CA ILE A 47 3.73 15.52 -3.25
C ILE A 47 3.85 16.60 -4.33
N THR A 48 5.04 17.19 -4.48
CA THR A 48 5.34 18.20 -5.51
C THR A 48 5.72 17.59 -6.85
N CYS A 49 5.92 16.27 -6.94
CA CYS A 49 6.25 15.59 -8.19
C CYS A 49 5.04 15.61 -9.13
N GLU A 50 5.24 16.09 -10.36
CA GLU A 50 4.21 16.04 -11.40
C GLU A 50 3.97 14.60 -11.85
N LYS A 51 2.71 14.14 -11.90
CA LYS A 51 2.33 12.77 -12.28
C LYS A 51 1.46 12.81 -13.52
N ILE A 52 1.96 12.26 -14.64
CA ILE A 52 1.30 12.32 -15.96
C ILE A 52 0.93 10.91 -16.40
N TYR A 53 -0.37 10.65 -16.51
CA TYR A 53 -0.89 9.41 -17.04
C TYR A 53 -0.91 9.43 -18.57
N VAL A 54 -0.35 8.40 -19.23
CA VAL A 54 -0.32 8.28 -20.70
C VAL A 54 -0.99 7.01 -21.23
N GLY A 55 -1.71 6.28 -20.35
CA GLY A 55 -2.48 5.09 -20.71
C GLY A 55 -3.81 5.41 -21.39
N LYS A 56 -4.62 4.36 -21.64
CA LYS A 56 -6.00 4.50 -22.14
C LYS A 56 -6.93 5.05 -21.06
N GLU A 57 -7.57 6.18 -21.30
CA GLU A 57 -8.81 6.54 -20.59
C GLU A 57 -10.04 6.06 -21.39
N ASN A 58 -11.10 5.69 -20.67
CA ASN A 58 -12.40 5.34 -21.27
C ASN A 58 -12.87 6.49 -22.15
N HIS A 59 -12.99 6.22 -23.47
CA HIS A 59 -13.49 7.13 -24.54
C HIS A 59 -12.51 8.13 -25.19
N ASN A 60 -11.21 8.19 -24.80
CA ASN A 60 -10.23 9.00 -25.51
C ASN A 60 -9.11 8.16 -26.12
N HIS A 61 -8.61 8.60 -27.28
CA HIS A 61 -7.57 7.90 -28.06
C HIS A 61 -6.30 7.67 -27.22
N ILE A 62 -5.69 6.48 -27.37
CA ILE A 62 -4.35 6.21 -26.86
C ILE A 62 -3.43 7.32 -27.36
N LEU A 63 -2.62 7.91 -26.48
CA LEU A 63 -1.53 8.76 -26.94
C LEU A 63 -0.62 7.93 -27.85
N PRO A 64 -0.47 8.30 -29.14
CA PRO A 64 0.45 7.60 -30.04
C PRO A 64 1.85 7.61 -29.44
N GLN A 65 2.65 6.58 -29.73
CA GLN A 65 4.02 6.49 -29.19
C GLN A 65 4.85 7.75 -29.47
N ASP A 66 4.67 8.34 -30.65
CA ASP A 66 5.38 9.57 -31.03
C ASP A 66 5.02 10.73 -30.07
N ARG A 67 3.77 10.83 -29.64
CA ARG A 67 3.34 11.83 -28.65
C ARG A 67 3.88 11.59 -27.26
N ILE A 68 4.05 10.32 -26.87
CA ILE A 68 4.72 9.98 -25.60
C ILE A 68 6.19 10.40 -25.66
N ASN A 69 6.86 10.16 -26.80
CA ASN A 69 8.24 10.57 -27.02
C ASN A 69 8.41 12.08 -26.96
N GLU A 70 7.53 12.85 -27.63
CA GLU A 70 7.49 14.31 -27.59
C GLU A 70 7.24 14.84 -26.18
N LEU A 71 6.32 14.22 -25.42
CA LEU A 71 6.04 14.58 -24.03
C LEU A 71 7.28 14.37 -23.14
N LEU A 72 7.98 13.24 -23.28
CA LEU A 72 9.21 12.99 -22.51
C LEU A 72 10.30 14.00 -22.84
N GLU A 73 10.46 14.37 -24.13
CA GLU A 73 11.37 15.43 -24.57
C GLU A 73 11.00 16.76 -23.91
N GLN A 74 9.73 17.15 -23.99
CA GLN A 74 9.24 18.39 -23.36
C GLN A 74 9.55 18.42 -21.86
N LYS A 75 9.20 17.34 -21.14
CA LYS A 75 9.40 17.27 -19.69
C LYS A 75 10.89 17.26 -19.29
N ALA A 76 11.78 16.71 -20.12
CA ALA A 76 13.22 16.78 -19.90
C ALA A 76 13.79 18.21 -20.07
N HIS A 77 13.07 19.12 -20.74
CA HIS A 77 13.43 20.55 -20.78
C HIS A 77 12.90 21.32 -19.55
N GLU A 78 11.78 20.85 -18.94
CA GLU A 78 11.14 21.49 -17.81
C GLU A 78 11.73 21.05 -16.45
N TYR A 79 12.16 19.80 -16.33
CA TYR A 79 12.57 19.14 -15.09
C TYR A 79 14.00 18.60 -15.14
N LYS A 80 14.64 18.46 -13.97
CA LYS A 80 15.99 17.87 -13.86
C LYS A 80 15.95 16.33 -13.96
N LEU A 81 14.94 15.71 -13.35
CA LEU A 81 14.76 14.25 -13.33
C LEU A 81 13.34 13.87 -13.72
N VAL A 82 13.21 13.27 -14.90
CA VAL A 82 11.96 12.70 -15.41
C VAL A 82 12.03 11.19 -15.33
N VAL A 83 11.07 10.57 -14.66
CA VAL A 83 10.94 9.11 -14.62
C VAL A 83 9.83 8.66 -15.56
N ARG A 84 10.16 7.82 -16.54
CA ARG A 84 9.19 7.07 -17.34
C ARG A 84 8.96 5.71 -16.68
N LEU A 85 7.88 5.57 -15.93
CA LEU A 85 7.53 4.34 -15.20
C LEU A 85 6.70 3.41 -16.10
N LYS A 86 7.19 2.20 -16.35
CA LYS A 86 6.63 1.23 -17.30
C LYS A 86 6.36 -0.10 -16.60
N GLY A 87 5.17 -0.71 -16.85
CA GLY A 87 4.87 -2.04 -16.33
C GLY A 87 5.87 -3.11 -16.80
N GLY A 88 6.23 -4.05 -15.92
CA GLY A 88 7.24 -5.06 -16.17
C GLY A 88 8.65 -4.49 -16.32
N ASP A 89 9.31 -4.83 -17.44
CA ASP A 89 10.63 -4.34 -17.83
C ASP A 89 10.50 -3.40 -19.07
N PRO A 90 11.19 -2.24 -19.10
CA PRO A 90 11.09 -1.29 -20.22
C PRO A 90 11.47 -1.87 -21.58
N TYR A 91 12.37 -2.86 -21.64
CA TYR A 91 12.89 -3.45 -22.86
C TYR A 91 12.25 -4.79 -23.25
N VAL A 92 11.39 -5.36 -22.38
CA VAL A 92 10.66 -6.59 -22.70
C VAL A 92 9.25 -6.23 -23.21
N PHE A 93 9.10 -6.11 -24.54
CA PHE A 93 7.87 -5.70 -25.24
C PHE A 93 7.25 -4.38 -24.75
N GLY A 94 8.05 -3.56 -24.05
CA GLY A 94 7.62 -2.29 -23.47
C GLY A 94 7.92 -1.07 -24.35
N ARG A 95 8.51 -1.23 -25.54
CA ARG A 95 8.92 -0.14 -26.47
C ARG A 95 9.89 0.88 -25.87
N GLY A 96 10.48 0.61 -24.70
CA GLY A 96 11.40 1.52 -24.03
C GLY A 96 12.67 1.83 -24.87
N SER A 97 13.09 0.90 -25.72
CA SER A 97 14.21 1.16 -26.64
C SER A 97 13.88 2.23 -27.70
N GLU A 98 12.64 2.30 -28.18
CA GLU A 98 12.18 3.34 -29.11
C GLU A 98 12.19 4.71 -28.40
N GLU A 99 11.66 4.79 -27.17
CA GLU A 99 11.69 6.00 -26.33
C GLU A 99 13.12 6.46 -26.06
N ALA A 100 14.00 5.54 -25.66
CA ALA A 100 15.41 5.85 -25.39
C ALA A 100 16.17 6.34 -26.61
N LEU A 101 15.97 5.70 -27.78
CA LEU A 101 16.61 6.10 -29.04
C LEU A 101 16.14 7.48 -29.51
N TYR A 102 14.85 7.79 -29.37
CA TYR A 102 14.31 9.09 -29.69
C TYR A 102 14.96 10.20 -28.82
N LEU A 103 14.95 10.02 -27.51
CA LEU A 103 15.52 10.98 -26.58
C LEU A 103 17.02 11.20 -26.77
N LYS A 104 17.78 10.13 -27.01
CA LYS A 104 19.22 10.23 -27.31
C LYS A 104 19.49 11.01 -28.59
N LYS A 105 18.67 10.86 -29.66
CA LYS A 105 18.77 11.67 -30.87
C LYS A 105 18.55 13.16 -30.63
N LYS A 106 17.80 13.50 -29.57
CA LYS A 106 17.56 14.87 -29.13
C LYS A 106 18.60 15.40 -28.16
N GLY A 107 19.66 14.62 -27.86
CA GLY A 107 20.74 15.00 -26.94
C GLY A 107 20.36 14.92 -25.46
N ILE A 108 19.28 14.23 -25.12
CA ILE A 108 18.81 14.03 -23.75
C ILE A 108 19.54 12.83 -23.13
N GLU A 109 20.03 12.98 -21.90
CA GLU A 109 20.60 11.87 -21.14
C GLU A 109 19.51 10.86 -20.77
N VAL A 110 19.74 9.59 -21.10
CA VAL A 110 18.80 8.50 -20.81
C VAL A 110 19.49 7.38 -20.06
N GLU A 111 18.85 6.95 -18.97
CA GLU A 111 19.22 5.74 -18.23
C GLU A 111 18.07 4.76 -18.20
N ILE A 112 18.41 3.45 -18.13
CA ILE A 112 17.44 2.37 -18.05
C ILE A 112 17.64 1.64 -16.72
N VAL A 113 16.55 1.49 -15.98
CA VAL A 113 16.48 0.65 -14.77
C VAL A 113 15.62 -0.55 -15.10
N PRO A 114 16.19 -1.76 -15.22
CA PRO A 114 15.44 -2.98 -15.49
C PRO A 114 14.36 -3.23 -14.43
N GLY A 115 13.26 -3.83 -14.84
CA GLY A 115 12.21 -4.34 -13.97
C GLY A 115 11.99 -5.83 -14.14
N ILE A 116 11.25 -6.46 -13.24
CA ILE A 116 10.91 -7.87 -13.37
C ILE A 116 9.76 -8.01 -14.36
N SER A 117 10.01 -8.70 -15.47
CA SER A 117 8.98 -8.97 -16.47
C SER A 117 7.89 -9.90 -15.92
N SER A 118 6.63 -9.68 -16.32
CA SER A 118 5.52 -10.60 -16.02
C SER A 118 5.77 -12.01 -16.55
N ALA A 119 6.53 -12.17 -17.62
CA ALA A 119 6.93 -13.46 -18.17
C ALA A 119 7.71 -14.33 -17.16
N ILE A 120 8.36 -13.73 -16.18
CA ILE A 120 9.08 -14.42 -15.10
C ILE A 120 8.24 -14.43 -13.82
N ALA A 121 7.84 -13.26 -13.34
CA ALA A 121 7.24 -13.14 -12.04
C ALA A 121 5.83 -13.71 -11.96
N ALA A 122 4.97 -13.52 -12.95
CA ALA A 122 3.62 -14.06 -12.91
C ALA A 122 3.61 -15.59 -12.90
N LEU A 123 4.56 -16.24 -13.60
CA LEU A 123 4.72 -17.68 -13.51
C LEU A 123 5.12 -18.11 -12.09
N SER A 124 6.12 -17.45 -11.51
CA SER A 124 6.61 -17.77 -10.17
C SER A 124 5.49 -17.64 -9.13
N TYR A 125 4.69 -16.59 -9.21
CA TYR A 125 3.55 -16.36 -8.32
C TYR A 125 2.41 -17.34 -8.55
N ALA A 126 2.30 -17.90 -9.76
CA ALA A 126 1.38 -18.98 -10.10
C ALA A 126 1.91 -20.38 -9.71
N GLY A 127 3.07 -20.48 -9.05
CA GLY A 127 3.70 -21.76 -8.73
C GLY A 127 4.27 -22.51 -9.95
N ILE A 128 4.52 -21.79 -11.06
CA ILE A 128 5.06 -22.35 -12.29
C ILE A 128 6.51 -21.90 -12.46
N PRO A 129 7.51 -22.76 -12.22
CA PRO A 129 8.91 -22.40 -12.48
C PRO A 129 9.11 -22.29 -14.01
N ILE A 130 9.69 -21.19 -14.49
CA ILE A 130 9.90 -21.00 -15.93
C ILE A 130 10.84 -22.05 -16.52
N THR A 131 11.77 -22.59 -15.72
CA THR A 131 12.62 -23.74 -16.04
C THR A 131 12.65 -24.71 -14.88
N HIS A 132 12.80 -26.02 -15.17
CA HIS A 132 12.98 -27.06 -14.18
C HIS A 132 13.87 -28.17 -14.73
N ARG A 133 14.86 -28.61 -13.94
CA ARG A 133 15.79 -29.68 -14.34
C ARG A 133 15.04 -30.96 -14.69
N GLY A 134 15.26 -31.48 -15.87
CA GLY A 134 14.60 -32.68 -16.38
C GLY A 134 13.19 -32.48 -16.95
N VAL A 135 12.70 -31.21 -17.01
CA VAL A 135 11.39 -30.86 -17.60
C VAL A 135 11.53 -29.79 -18.64
N ALA A 136 12.26 -28.72 -18.36
CA ALA A 136 12.50 -27.63 -19.31
C ALA A 136 13.92 -27.10 -19.20
N LYS A 137 14.70 -27.25 -20.27
CA LYS A 137 16.11 -26.79 -20.39
C LYS A 137 16.23 -25.32 -20.77
N GLY A 138 15.14 -24.70 -21.22
CA GLY A 138 15.12 -23.31 -21.63
C GLY A 138 13.70 -22.77 -21.71
N PHE A 139 13.59 -21.50 -22.07
CA PHE A 139 12.29 -20.86 -22.30
C PHE A 139 12.37 -19.83 -23.43
N GLN A 140 11.23 -19.57 -24.04
CA GLN A 140 11.04 -18.52 -25.05
C GLN A 140 9.90 -17.61 -24.64
N VAL A 141 10.11 -16.30 -24.75
CA VAL A 141 9.08 -15.29 -24.50
C VAL A 141 8.71 -14.62 -25.82
N LEU A 142 7.44 -14.69 -26.17
CA LEU A 142 6.90 -14.20 -27.42
C LEU A 142 5.79 -13.18 -27.16
N THR A 143 5.54 -12.32 -28.13
CA THR A 143 4.32 -11.51 -28.15
C THR A 143 3.34 -12.09 -29.17
N ALA A 144 2.09 -12.24 -28.76
CA ALA A 144 1.02 -12.62 -29.67
C ALA A 144 0.42 -11.43 -30.43
N HIS A 145 0.88 -10.21 -30.14
CA HIS A 145 0.42 -8.99 -30.79
C HIS A 145 1.38 -8.58 -31.90
N SER A 146 0.93 -8.62 -33.17
CA SER A 146 1.69 -8.10 -34.32
C SER A 146 1.29 -6.65 -34.61
N LYS A 147 2.09 -5.94 -35.44
CA LYS A 147 1.76 -4.58 -35.93
C LYS A 147 0.40 -4.49 -36.66
N LYS A 148 -0.19 -5.63 -37.07
CA LYS A 148 -1.44 -5.72 -37.81
C LYS A 148 -2.58 -6.45 -37.08
N ASP A 149 -2.45 -6.72 -35.79
CA ASP A 149 -3.42 -7.54 -35.00
C ASP A 149 -3.68 -8.95 -35.57
N ILE A 150 -2.70 -9.53 -36.29
CA ILE A 150 -2.84 -10.85 -36.90
C ILE A 150 -1.90 -11.82 -36.18
N ALA A 151 -2.45 -12.82 -35.48
CA ALA A 151 -1.69 -13.91 -34.84
C ALA A 151 -0.91 -14.80 -35.87
N SER A 152 -1.11 -14.56 -37.16
CA SER A 152 -0.57 -15.37 -38.27
C SER A 152 0.93 -15.16 -38.55
N GLU A 153 1.63 -14.29 -37.81
CA GLU A 153 3.07 -14.05 -38.02
C GLU A 153 3.97 -14.93 -37.13
N ILE A 154 3.37 -15.77 -36.23
CA ILE A 154 4.15 -16.69 -35.40
C ILE A 154 4.49 -17.95 -36.20
N ASP A 155 5.78 -18.23 -36.36
CA ASP A 155 6.24 -19.52 -36.89
C ASP A 155 6.16 -20.58 -35.79
N TYR A 156 5.00 -21.26 -35.69
CA TYR A 156 4.79 -22.32 -34.72
C TYR A 156 5.68 -23.55 -34.94
N SER A 157 6.21 -23.77 -36.15
CA SER A 157 7.09 -24.91 -36.44
C SER A 157 8.40 -24.87 -35.65
N SER A 158 8.89 -23.65 -35.36
CA SER A 158 10.07 -23.42 -34.54
C SER A 158 9.85 -23.60 -33.04
N LEU A 159 8.58 -23.78 -32.60
CA LEU A 159 8.17 -23.81 -31.19
C LEU A 159 7.78 -25.23 -30.68
N CYS A 160 8.16 -26.28 -31.42
CA CYS A 160 7.74 -27.66 -31.12
C CYS A 160 8.64 -28.39 -30.10
N ASP A 161 9.78 -27.82 -29.68
CA ASP A 161 10.68 -28.45 -28.69
C ASP A 161 9.98 -28.52 -27.32
N GLU A 162 9.63 -29.72 -26.86
CA GLU A 162 8.90 -29.96 -25.60
C GLU A 162 9.73 -29.59 -24.35
N ASP A 163 11.07 -29.57 -24.46
CA ASP A 163 11.98 -29.18 -23.40
C ASP A 163 12.08 -27.64 -23.25
N ILE A 164 11.34 -26.88 -24.03
CA ILE A 164 11.31 -25.41 -23.99
C ILE A 164 9.94 -24.94 -23.46
N THR A 165 9.95 -24.15 -22.38
CA THR A 165 8.76 -23.45 -21.90
C THR A 165 8.45 -22.27 -22.80
N LEU A 166 7.23 -22.18 -23.31
CA LEU A 166 6.77 -21.04 -24.11
C LEU A 166 5.94 -20.11 -23.24
N VAL A 167 6.20 -18.82 -23.34
CA VAL A 167 5.45 -17.76 -22.65
C VAL A 167 4.97 -16.73 -23.66
N PHE A 168 3.65 -16.57 -23.82
CA PHE A 168 3.08 -15.59 -24.74
C PHE A 168 2.51 -14.41 -23.94
N LEU A 169 3.05 -13.23 -24.20
CA LEU A 169 2.53 -11.97 -23.70
C LEU A 169 1.48 -11.41 -24.67
N MET A 170 0.52 -10.66 -24.13
CA MET A 170 -0.56 -10.02 -24.90
C MET A 170 -1.39 -11.00 -25.77
N GLY A 171 -1.48 -12.28 -25.33
CA GLY A 171 -2.06 -13.37 -26.13
C GLY A 171 -3.49 -13.77 -25.75
N LEU A 172 -4.16 -13.09 -24.79
CA LEU A 172 -5.46 -13.57 -24.29
C LEU A 172 -6.51 -13.70 -25.38
N SER A 173 -6.60 -12.77 -26.31
CA SER A 173 -7.53 -12.83 -27.46
C SER A 173 -7.16 -13.89 -28.49
N HIS A 174 -5.94 -14.42 -28.44
CA HIS A 174 -5.37 -15.38 -29.40
C HIS A 174 -5.13 -16.75 -28.79
N VAL A 175 -5.72 -17.08 -27.64
CA VAL A 175 -5.55 -18.40 -26.98
C VAL A 175 -5.89 -19.53 -27.95
N TYR A 176 -7.00 -19.41 -28.71
CA TYR A 176 -7.40 -20.40 -29.70
C TYR A 176 -6.35 -20.59 -30.81
N ASP A 177 -5.90 -19.48 -31.41
CA ASP A 177 -4.95 -19.52 -32.52
C ASP A 177 -3.59 -20.07 -32.07
N ILE A 178 -3.13 -19.70 -30.87
CA ILE A 178 -1.87 -20.18 -30.28
C ILE A 178 -1.95 -21.69 -30.02
N THR A 179 -3.00 -22.17 -29.35
CA THR A 179 -3.13 -23.59 -29.01
C THR A 179 -3.28 -24.43 -30.25
N LYS A 180 -4.10 -24.01 -31.21
CA LYS A 180 -4.30 -24.68 -32.49
C LYS A 180 -3.01 -24.68 -33.33
N GLY A 181 -2.36 -23.53 -33.46
CA GLY A 181 -1.11 -23.43 -34.24
C GLY A 181 0.01 -24.32 -33.71
N LEU A 182 0.16 -24.43 -32.38
CA LEU A 182 1.13 -25.34 -31.76
C LEU A 182 0.80 -26.83 -32.03
N ILE A 183 -0.47 -27.21 -31.95
CA ILE A 183 -0.89 -28.60 -32.25
C ILE A 183 -0.69 -28.92 -33.73
N GLU A 184 -1.10 -28.05 -34.65
CA GLU A 184 -0.94 -28.22 -36.08
C GLU A 184 0.53 -28.29 -36.50
N ALA A 185 1.41 -27.59 -35.78
CA ALA A 185 2.86 -27.64 -35.97
C ALA A 185 3.52 -28.92 -35.40
N GLY A 186 2.77 -29.77 -34.68
CA GLY A 186 3.24 -31.06 -34.19
C GLY A 186 3.53 -31.15 -32.69
N ARG A 187 3.20 -30.11 -31.89
CA ARG A 187 3.31 -30.22 -30.44
C ARG A 187 2.18 -31.09 -29.89
N ASP A 188 2.50 -31.94 -28.88
CA ASP A 188 1.48 -32.83 -28.31
C ASP A 188 0.29 -32.02 -27.76
N SER A 189 -0.91 -32.38 -28.19
CA SER A 189 -2.18 -31.76 -27.72
C SER A 189 -2.41 -31.89 -26.22
N ASN A 190 -1.77 -32.84 -25.54
CA ASN A 190 -1.78 -33.02 -24.09
C ASN A 190 -0.72 -32.19 -23.38
N THR A 191 0.13 -31.43 -24.09
CA THR A 191 1.12 -30.54 -23.46
C THR A 191 0.40 -29.63 -22.46
N PRO A 192 0.84 -29.60 -21.17
CA PRO A 192 0.27 -28.72 -20.16
C PRO A 192 0.38 -27.26 -20.55
N ALA A 193 -0.68 -26.51 -20.29
CA ALA A 193 -0.72 -25.08 -20.58
C ALA A 193 -1.59 -24.34 -19.55
N ALA A 194 -1.30 -23.08 -19.32
CA ALA A 194 -2.07 -22.23 -18.41
C ALA A 194 -2.21 -20.81 -18.91
N VAL A 195 -3.25 -20.13 -18.46
CA VAL A 195 -3.39 -18.66 -18.59
C VAL A 195 -3.39 -18.07 -17.21
N ILE A 196 -2.53 -17.07 -16.99
CA ILE A 196 -2.40 -16.33 -15.75
C ILE A 196 -2.83 -14.88 -16.00
N SER A 197 -3.88 -14.43 -15.33
CA SER A 197 -4.44 -13.08 -15.40
C SER A 197 -4.04 -12.29 -14.17
N ASN A 198 -3.76 -11.00 -14.33
CA ASN A 198 -3.38 -10.07 -13.25
C ASN A 198 -2.28 -10.65 -12.32
N GLY A 199 -1.30 -11.33 -12.93
CA GLY A 199 -0.24 -12.01 -12.19
C GLY A 199 0.45 -11.08 -11.20
N THR A 200 0.80 -11.62 -10.02
CA THR A 200 1.42 -10.95 -8.87
C THR A 200 0.53 -9.96 -8.12
N THR A 201 -0.74 -9.84 -8.48
CA THR A 201 -1.71 -9.02 -7.73
C THR A 201 -2.69 -9.89 -6.96
N ASN A 202 -3.41 -9.32 -5.99
CA ASN A 202 -4.45 -10.03 -5.25
C ASN A 202 -5.66 -10.42 -6.13
N HIS A 203 -5.69 -9.94 -7.38
CA HIS A 203 -6.67 -10.32 -8.40
C HIS A 203 -6.15 -11.43 -9.34
N GLN A 204 -4.98 -12.02 -9.05
CA GLN A 204 -4.43 -13.11 -9.86
C GLN A 204 -5.44 -14.24 -10.00
N LYS A 205 -5.56 -14.76 -11.22
CA LYS A 205 -6.36 -15.96 -11.53
C LYS A 205 -5.59 -16.83 -12.49
N ILE A 206 -5.66 -18.13 -12.27
CA ILE A 206 -5.01 -19.12 -13.11
C ILE A 206 -6.05 -20.07 -13.68
N VAL A 207 -5.95 -20.34 -14.97
CA VAL A 207 -6.68 -21.42 -15.65
C VAL A 207 -5.68 -22.41 -16.21
N ILE A 208 -5.71 -23.64 -15.70
CA ILE A 208 -4.80 -24.72 -16.09
C ILE A 208 -5.54 -25.72 -16.97
N GLY A 209 -4.88 -26.16 -18.05
CA GLY A 209 -5.38 -27.15 -18.99
C GLY A 209 -4.25 -27.79 -19.77
N THR A 210 -4.60 -28.25 -20.97
CA THR A 210 -3.68 -28.71 -22.01
C THR A 210 -3.93 -27.90 -23.27
N LEU A 211 -3.04 -27.98 -24.25
CA LEU A 211 -3.26 -27.31 -25.54
C LEU A 211 -4.64 -27.64 -26.13
N ASN A 212 -5.12 -28.86 -25.97
CA ASN A 212 -6.41 -29.31 -26.50
C ASN A 212 -7.63 -28.65 -25.85
N ASN A 213 -7.59 -28.30 -24.55
CA ASN A 213 -8.77 -27.84 -23.82
C ASN A 213 -8.63 -26.43 -23.17
N LEU A 214 -7.46 -25.81 -23.27
CA LEU A 214 -7.20 -24.53 -22.60
C LEU A 214 -8.16 -23.44 -23.07
N PHE A 215 -8.42 -23.34 -24.38
CA PHE A 215 -9.33 -22.32 -24.93
C PHE A 215 -10.74 -22.41 -24.34
N GLU A 216 -11.34 -23.61 -24.31
CA GLU A 216 -12.71 -23.78 -23.75
C GLU A 216 -12.75 -23.48 -22.25
N LYS A 217 -11.71 -23.85 -21.49
CA LYS A 217 -11.61 -23.51 -20.07
C LYS A 217 -11.49 -22.02 -19.84
N VAL A 218 -10.69 -21.31 -20.63
CA VAL A 218 -10.54 -19.86 -20.55
C VAL A 218 -11.84 -19.15 -20.91
N LYS A 219 -12.52 -19.58 -21.97
CA LYS A 219 -13.82 -19.06 -22.41
C LYS A 219 -14.90 -19.20 -21.34
N GLY A 220 -14.88 -20.29 -20.57
CA GLY A 220 -15.79 -20.53 -19.45
C GLY A 220 -15.39 -19.85 -18.14
N SER A 221 -14.32 -19.09 -18.12
CA SER A 221 -13.75 -18.47 -16.92
C SER A 221 -13.91 -16.96 -16.92
N ASN A 222 -13.64 -16.31 -15.75
CA ASN A 222 -13.60 -14.87 -15.59
C ASN A 222 -12.18 -14.32 -15.75
N ILE A 223 -11.40 -14.86 -16.71
CA ILE A 223 -10.06 -14.36 -17.05
C ILE A 223 -10.16 -13.07 -17.87
N VAL A 224 -9.40 -12.07 -17.48
CA VAL A 224 -9.33 -10.75 -18.14
C VAL A 224 -7.90 -10.31 -18.37
N SER A 225 -7.70 -9.36 -19.27
CA SER A 225 -6.39 -8.71 -19.46
C SER A 225 -6.06 -7.75 -18.30
N PRO A 226 -4.77 -7.65 -17.91
CA PRO A 226 -3.60 -8.26 -18.54
C PRO A 226 -3.47 -9.75 -18.20
N ALA A 227 -3.07 -10.57 -19.18
CA ALA A 227 -2.86 -12.00 -19.00
C ALA A 227 -1.68 -12.50 -19.85
N ILE A 228 -1.08 -13.61 -19.39
CA ILE A 228 -0.03 -14.32 -20.08
C ILE A 228 -0.45 -15.79 -20.28
N ILE A 229 0.06 -16.40 -21.35
CA ILE A 229 -0.13 -17.82 -21.63
C ILE A 229 1.21 -18.52 -21.44
N VAL A 230 1.22 -19.63 -20.72
CA VAL A 230 2.41 -20.49 -20.56
C VAL A 230 2.10 -21.89 -21.06
N VAL A 231 3.04 -22.49 -21.82
CA VAL A 231 2.93 -23.84 -22.40
C VAL A 231 4.19 -24.60 -22.08
N GLY A 232 4.04 -25.80 -21.53
CA GLY A 232 5.14 -26.71 -21.23
C GLY A 232 4.92 -27.55 -19.97
N GLY A 233 5.73 -28.59 -19.79
CA GLY A 233 5.65 -29.51 -18.66
C GLY A 233 5.78 -28.86 -17.28
N VAL A 234 6.36 -27.66 -17.19
CA VAL A 234 6.51 -26.88 -15.94
C VAL A 234 5.17 -26.48 -15.32
N VAL A 235 4.09 -26.41 -16.10
CA VAL A 235 2.74 -26.09 -15.61
C VAL A 235 2.25 -27.12 -14.58
N ASN A 236 2.72 -28.36 -14.64
CA ASN A 236 2.37 -29.40 -13.68
C ASN A 236 2.88 -29.14 -12.25
N PHE A 237 3.70 -28.13 -12.04
CA PHE A 237 4.15 -27.75 -10.69
C PHE A 237 3.23 -26.74 -10.02
N ALA A 238 2.30 -26.13 -10.74
CA ALA A 238 1.46 -25.03 -10.23
C ALA A 238 0.82 -25.36 -8.87
N ASP A 239 0.11 -26.48 -8.76
CA ASP A 239 -0.58 -26.88 -7.50
C ASP A 239 0.38 -27.12 -6.33
N LYS A 240 1.63 -27.53 -6.62
CA LYS A 240 2.63 -27.86 -5.59
C LYS A 240 3.42 -26.66 -5.10
N LEU A 241 3.61 -25.68 -5.95
CA LEU A 241 4.48 -24.54 -5.70
C LEU A 241 3.72 -23.20 -5.56
N ASN A 242 2.40 -23.20 -5.68
CA ASN A 242 1.60 -22.00 -5.53
C ASN A 242 1.62 -21.54 -4.07
N PHE A 243 2.44 -20.53 -3.78
CA PHE A 243 2.52 -19.90 -2.45
C PHE A 243 1.62 -18.67 -2.35
N PHE A 244 1.30 -18.06 -3.50
CA PHE A 244 0.69 -16.74 -3.54
C PHE A 244 -0.82 -16.79 -3.33
N GLU A 245 -1.53 -17.68 -4.05
CA GLU A 245 -2.98 -17.86 -3.92
C GLU A 245 -3.36 -18.67 -2.68
N ASN A 246 -2.38 -19.35 -2.04
CA ASN A 246 -2.58 -20.06 -0.79
C ASN A 246 -2.48 -19.17 0.45
N ARG A 247 -2.27 -17.86 0.28
CA ARG A 247 -2.30 -16.92 1.40
C ARG A 247 -3.70 -16.87 2.03
N PRO A 248 -3.81 -16.79 3.36
CA PRO A 248 -5.08 -16.96 4.08
C PRO A 248 -6.20 -16.00 3.64
N LEU A 249 -5.85 -14.78 3.26
CA LEU A 249 -6.80 -13.74 2.84
C LEU A 249 -6.80 -13.51 1.33
N PHE A 250 -6.19 -14.41 0.54
CA PHE A 250 -6.18 -14.24 -0.91
C PHE A 250 -7.62 -14.24 -1.48
N GLY A 251 -7.89 -13.27 -2.34
CA GLY A 251 -9.21 -13.04 -2.92
C GLY A 251 -10.22 -12.36 -1.99
N LYS A 252 -9.83 -12.00 -0.75
CA LYS A 252 -10.63 -11.17 0.15
C LYS A 252 -10.38 -9.70 -0.09
N LYS A 253 -11.42 -8.88 0.10
CA LYS A 253 -11.36 -7.42 -0.08
C LYS A 253 -11.95 -6.73 1.14
N TYR A 254 -11.22 -5.79 1.72
CA TYR A 254 -11.67 -5.07 2.91
C TYR A 254 -11.69 -3.55 2.69
N PHE A 255 -12.75 -2.92 3.18
CA PHE A 255 -12.82 -1.48 3.29
C PHE A 255 -12.10 -1.02 4.57
N LEU A 256 -11.14 -0.12 4.45
CA LEU A 256 -10.30 0.34 5.55
C LEU A 256 -10.32 1.89 5.64
N PRO A 257 -11.25 2.48 6.40
CA PRO A 257 -11.19 3.90 6.73
C PRO A 257 -9.98 4.20 7.61
N THR A 258 -9.17 5.19 7.22
CA THR A 258 -7.93 5.55 7.92
C THR A 258 -7.90 7.03 8.27
N ILE A 259 -7.09 7.38 9.26
CA ILE A 259 -6.66 8.75 9.53
C ILE A 259 -5.17 8.78 9.24
N HIS A 260 -4.74 9.75 8.45
CA HIS A 260 -3.31 9.98 8.24
C HIS A 260 -2.69 10.42 9.56
N ASN A 261 -1.86 9.54 10.14
CA ASN A 261 -1.20 9.80 11.40
C ASN A 261 0.07 10.60 11.18
N PHE A 262 0.34 11.50 12.10
CA PHE A 262 1.60 12.19 12.20
C PHE A 262 2.69 11.24 12.73
N ASN A 263 3.71 10.96 11.92
CA ASN A 263 4.89 10.22 12.31
C ASN A 263 6.10 11.15 12.36
N TYR A 264 6.71 11.21 13.54
CA TYR A 264 7.88 12.04 13.78
C TYR A 264 9.03 11.18 14.31
N SER A 265 10.18 11.27 13.66
CA SER A 265 11.41 10.66 14.13
C SER A 265 12.30 11.74 14.76
N TYR A 266 12.60 11.57 16.05
CA TYR A 266 13.49 12.46 16.77
C TYR A 266 14.93 12.46 16.20
N VAL A 267 15.36 11.34 15.63
CA VAL A 267 16.72 11.15 15.09
C VAL A 267 16.91 11.85 13.75
N THR A 268 15.92 11.76 12.88
CA THR A 268 16.00 12.29 11.50
C THR A 268 15.33 13.66 11.35
N GLY A 269 14.52 14.08 12.31
CA GLY A 269 13.69 15.29 12.21
C GLY A 269 12.61 15.20 11.12
N VAL A 270 12.45 14.06 10.47
CA VAL A 270 11.54 13.86 9.34
C VAL A 270 10.16 13.48 9.85
N ILE A 271 9.14 14.12 9.28
CA ILE A 271 7.76 13.65 9.35
C ILE A 271 7.64 12.59 8.26
N ASP A 272 7.68 11.33 8.65
CA ASP A 272 7.52 10.22 7.73
C ASP A 272 6.05 10.04 7.34
N SER A 273 5.81 9.65 6.09
CA SER A 273 4.48 9.25 5.66
C SER A 273 4.05 7.99 6.40
N ASP A 274 2.88 8.00 7.01
CA ASP A 274 2.34 6.85 7.73
C ASP A 274 1.99 5.74 6.73
N THR A 275 2.88 4.79 6.57
CA THR A 275 2.50 3.51 5.99
C THR A 275 1.49 2.88 6.93
N ASN A 276 0.30 2.58 6.42
CA ASN A 276 -0.73 1.95 7.25
C ASN A 276 -0.34 0.50 7.51
N ARG A 277 0.33 0.23 8.63
CA ARG A 277 0.80 -1.11 9.01
C ARG A 277 -0.29 -2.18 8.89
N LEU A 278 -1.56 -1.86 9.17
CA LEU A 278 -2.64 -2.82 9.02
C LEU A 278 -2.91 -3.16 7.55
N GLU A 279 -2.87 -2.16 6.66
CA GLU A 279 -2.98 -2.35 5.21
C GLU A 279 -1.89 -3.29 4.70
N GLU A 280 -0.63 -3.02 5.07
CA GLU A 280 0.50 -3.92 4.74
C GLU A 280 0.31 -5.35 5.25
N MET A 281 -0.19 -5.51 6.48
CA MET A 281 -0.47 -6.84 7.06
C MET A 281 -1.57 -7.57 6.30
N LEU A 282 -2.62 -6.88 5.89
CA LEU A 282 -3.71 -7.42 5.07
C LEU A 282 -3.21 -7.85 3.69
N GLU A 283 -2.47 -6.97 3.00
CA GLU A 283 -1.93 -7.21 1.66
C GLU A 283 -0.90 -8.36 1.66
N LYS A 284 -0.01 -8.42 2.65
CA LYS A 284 0.93 -9.55 2.83
C LYS A 284 0.23 -10.88 3.00
N ASN A 285 -0.96 -10.89 3.59
CA ASN A 285 -1.79 -12.09 3.73
C ASN A 285 -2.72 -12.32 2.52
N GLY A 286 -2.66 -11.49 1.49
CA GLY A 286 -3.35 -11.68 0.22
C GLY A 286 -4.64 -10.90 0.06
N ALA A 287 -5.03 -10.07 1.02
CA ALA A 287 -6.22 -9.26 0.91
C ALA A 287 -6.03 -8.06 -0.02
N ASP A 288 -7.12 -7.64 -0.64
CA ASP A 288 -7.27 -6.35 -1.29
C ASP A 288 -7.79 -5.32 -0.30
N VAL A 289 -7.32 -4.08 -0.36
CA VAL A 289 -7.72 -3.03 0.57
C VAL A 289 -8.25 -1.82 -0.18
N VAL A 290 -9.49 -1.43 0.13
CA VAL A 290 -10.09 -0.16 -0.30
C VAL A 290 -9.87 0.85 0.82
N ARG A 291 -8.85 1.69 0.68
CA ARG A 291 -8.51 2.70 1.67
C ARG A 291 -9.24 4.01 1.40
N VAL A 292 -9.80 4.61 2.45
CA VAL A 292 -10.35 5.97 2.42
C VAL A 292 -9.79 6.76 3.59
N GLU A 293 -9.10 7.84 3.28
CA GLU A 293 -8.60 8.75 4.30
C GLU A 293 -9.73 9.67 4.78
N THR A 294 -10.02 9.59 6.07
CA THR A 294 -11.08 10.36 6.73
C THR A 294 -10.59 11.67 7.32
N GLY A 295 -9.28 11.85 7.39
CA GLY A 295 -8.65 13.04 7.96
C GLY A 295 -7.16 12.83 8.22
N LYS A 296 -6.55 13.83 8.83
CA LYS A 296 -5.15 13.79 9.27
C LYS A 296 -4.98 14.32 10.68
N ILE A 297 -3.89 13.92 11.32
CA ILE A 297 -3.43 14.47 12.59
C ILE A 297 -2.26 15.40 12.29
N GLU A 298 -2.36 16.65 12.75
CA GLU A 298 -1.30 17.65 12.61
C GLU A 298 -0.80 18.11 13.98
N PRO A 299 0.54 18.25 14.14
CA PRO A 299 1.08 18.92 15.31
C PRO A 299 0.71 20.42 15.27
N ILE A 300 0.56 21.00 16.46
CA ILE A 300 0.36 22.43 16.68
C ILE A 300 1.58 22.95 17.45
N GLU A 301 2.13 24.07 16.99
CA GLU A 301 3.18 24.75 17.76
C GLU A 301 2.63 25.22 19.11
N CYS A 302 3.35 24.89 20.18
CA CYS A 302 3.04 25.33 21.52
C CYS A 302 4.32 25.79 22.24
N SER A 303 4.19 26.79 23.13
CA SER A 303 5.33 27.23 23.97
C SER A 303 5.67 26.15 25.00
N LEU A 304 6.95 25.87 25.13
CA LEU A 304 7.54 24.97 26.12
C LEU A 304 8.44 25.71 27.14
N ASP A 305 8.31 27.03 27.27
CA ASP A 305 9.15 27.86 28.17
C ASP A 305 9.07 27.40 29.61
N PHE A 306 7.93 26.87 30.06
CA PHE A 306 7.73 26.33 31.38
C PHE A 306 8.67 25.16 31.75
N LEU A 307 9.29 24.52 30.76
CA LEU A 307 10.25 23.43 31.00
C LEU A 307 11.48 23.90 31.77
N ARG A 308 11.83 25.19 31.70
CA ARG A 308 12.98 25.79 32.39
C ARG A 308 12.74 25.95 33.89
N ASP A 309 11.48 26.21 34.27
CA ASP A 309 11.08 26.53 35.65
C ASP A 309 10.46 25.35 36.37
N ALA A 310 10.54 24.16 35.82
CA ALA A 310 9.89 22.94 36.32
C ALA A 310 10.51 22.45 37.66
N ASN A 311 9.66 21.95 38.51
CA ASN A 311 10.04 21.25 39.75
C ASN A 311 10.30 19.77 39.50
N VAL A 312 11.15 19.15 40.33
CA VAL A 312 11.54 17.71 40.23
C VAL A 312 10.35 16.75 40.36
N ASN A 313 9.20 17.20 40.85
CA ASN A 313 8.01 16.36 41.02
C ASN A 313 6.89 16.68 40.01
N ASP A 314 7.16 17.54 39.01
CA ASP A 314 6.20 17.85 37.97
C ASP A 314 6.05 16.68 36.99
N TYR A 315 4.83 16.52 36.46
CA TYR A 315 4.52 15.44 35.53
C TYR A 315 4.23 15.95 34.13
N ILE A 316 4.82 15.30 33.14
CA ILE A 316 4.39 15.37 31.74
C ILE A 316 3.46 14.18 31.50
N VAL A 317 2.24 14.46 31.03
CA VAL A 317 1.18 13.47 30.90
C VAL A 317 0.74 13.36 29.44
N PHE A 318 0.70 12.11 28.96
CA PHE A 318 0.21 11.79 27.62
C PHE A 318 -0.94 10.79 27.67
N THR A 319 -2.08 11.18 27.08
CA THR A 319 -3.25 10.33 26.95
C THR A 319 -3.32 9.66 25.57
N SER A 320 -2.34 9.92 24.67
CA SER A 320 -2.23 9.32 23.36
C SER A 320 -0.80 9.30 22.83
N ALA A 321 -0.49 8.36 21.92
CA ALA A 321 0.78 8.30 21.21
C ALA A 321 1.05 9.56 20.37
N ASN A 322 -0.01 10.19 19.83
CA ASN A 322 0.12 11.42 19.06
C ASN A 322 0.54 12.61 19.92
N GLY A 323 0.07 12.68 21.17
CA GLY A 323 0.54 13.67 22.14
C GLY A 323 2.03 13.54 22.42
N VAL A 324 2.56 12.31 22.53
CA VAL A 324 4.00 12.04 22.67
C VAL A 324 4.75 12.58 21.45
N LYS A 325 4.36 12.18 20.25
CA LYS A 325 5.03 12.59 19.00
C LYS A 325 5.02 14.12 18.85
N ALA A 326 3.88 14.76 19.07
CA ALA A 326 3.72 16.20 18.96
C ALA A 326 4.54 16.96 20.02
N PHE A 327 4.67 16.42 21.23
CA PHE A 327 5.55 16.98 22.27
C PHE A 327 7.01 16.99 21.80
N PHE A 328 7.55 15.86 21.33
CA PHE A 328 8.93 15.79 20.87
C PHE A 328 9.20 16.62 19.61
N TRP A 329 8.21 16.72 18.71
CA TRP A 329 8.27 17.63 17.57
C TRP A 329 8.38 19.10 18.05
N ASN A 330 7.53 19.52 19.03
CA ASN A 330 7.60 20.84 19.62
C ASN A 330 8.91 21.07 20.37
N LEU A 331 9.44 20.05 21.06
CA LEU A 331 10.68 20.15 21.82
C LEU A 331 11.83 20.63 20.92
N LEU A 332 12.04 19.99 19.76
CA LEU A 332 13.07 20.38 18.81
C LEU A 332 12.78 21.72 18.13
N ASN A 333 11.53 21.99 17.75
CA ASN A 333 11.15 23.25 17.10
C ASN A 333 11.34 24.45 18.01
N ASN A 334 11.22 24.28 19.34
CA ASN A 334 11.53 25.32 20.33
C ASN A 334 13.04 25.37 20.67
N GLY A 335 13.89 24.60 19.98
CA GLY A 335 15.35 24.59 20.20
C GLY A 335 15.79 23.90 21.48
N TYR A 336 14.96 23.03 22.05
CA TYR A 336 15.28 22.23 23.22
C TYR A 336 15.72 20.83 22.84
N ASP A 337 16.55 20.21 23.67
CA ASP A 337 16.87 18.77 23.61
C ASP A 337 16.35 18.04 24.86
N LEU A 338 16.59 16.72 24.90
CA LEU A 338 16.10 15.84 25.99
C LEU A 338 16.61 16.26 27.38
N ARG A 339 17.69 17.01 27.49
CA ARG A 339 18.24 17.42 28.79
C ARG A 339 17.31 18.39 29.54
N VAL A 340 16.45 19.11 28.85
CA VAL A 340 15.52 20.05 29.51
C VAL A 340 14.42 19.34 30.29
N ILE A 341 14.12 18.08 29.95
CA ILE A 341 13.02 17.30 30.55
C ILE A 341 13.48 16.33 31.64
N TYR A 342 14.76 16.32 32.02
CA TYR A 342 15.32 15.36 32.98
C TYR A 342 14.69 15.42 34.38
N ARG A 343 14.06 16.56 34.75
CA ARG A 343 13.42 16.78 36.03
C ARG A 343 12.01 16.24 36.12
N PHE A 344 11.37 16.01 34.97
CA PHE A 344 9.97 15.60 34.92
C PHE A 344 9.81 14.10 35.14
N ARG A 345 8.67 13.76 35.71
CA ARG A 345 8.13 12.40 35.69
C ARG A 345 7.14 12.28 34.55
N PHE A 346 7.02 11.07 34.00
CA PHE A 346 6.19 10.80 32.85
C PHE A 346 5.05 9.86 33.17
N ALA A 347 3.81 10.24 32.83
CA ALA A 347 2.64 9.41 33.03
C ALA A 347 1.87 9.22 31.70
N VAL A 348 1.48 7.98 31.40
CA VAL A 348 0.88 7.63 30.12
C VAL A 348 -0.31 6.68 30.26
N ILE A 349 -1.20 6.68 29.23
CA ILE A 349 -2.28 5.71 29.10
C ILE A 349 -1.87 4.59 28.13
N GLY A 350 -1.97 3.35 28.61
CA GLY A 350 -1.88 2.15 27.76
C GLY A 350 -0.50 1.84 27.21
N GLU A 351 -0.34 0.64 26.69
CA GLU A 351 0.95 0.12 26.23
C GLU A 351 1.46 0.86 24.98
N LYS A 352 0.58 1.19 24.03
CA LYS A 352 0.97 1.90 22.79
C LYS A 352 1.61 3.27 23.06
N THR A 353 1.05 4.05 24.01
CA THR A 353 1.62 5.36 24.38
C THR A 353 2.95 5.20 25.11
N LYS A 354 3.04 4.17 25.98
CA LYS A 354 4.27 3.80 26.68
C LYS A 354 5.38 3.41 25.71
N GLU A 355 5.09 2.54 24.75
CA GLU A 355 6.05 2.14 23.72
C GLU A 355 6.47 3.34 22.85
N THR A 356 5.53 4.19 22.48
CA THR A 356 5.87 5.41 21.73
C THR A 356 6.82 6.30 22.53
N LEU A 357 6.58 6.50 23.81
CA LEU A 357 7.48 7.28 24.68
C LEU A 357 8.86 6.64 24.78
N LYS A 358 8.90 5.31 24.92
CA LYS A 358 10.16 4.53 24.95
C LYS A 358 10.98 4.68 23.67
N ASN A 359 10.33 4.80 22.50
CA ASN A 359 11.02 5.02 21.22
C ASN A 359 11.73 6.40 21.17
N PHE A 360 11.29 7.35 22.00
CA PHE A 360 11.98 8.63 22.21
C PHE A 360 13.01 8.58 23.37
N GLY A 361 13.33 7.38 23.87
CA GLY A 361 14.34 7.17 24.91
C GLY A 361 13.87 7.43 26.35
N ILE A 362 12.56 7.62 26.59
CA ILE A 362 11.98 7.92 27.91
C ILE A 362 11.16 6.73 28.39
N ILE A 363 11.38 6.33 29.65
CA ILE A 363 10.58 5.31 30.34
C ILE A 363 9.52 6.01 31.18
N ALA A 364 8.26 5.64 31.01
CA ALA A 364 7.17 6.21 31.80
C ALA A 364 7.26 5.76 33.28
N ASP A 365 7.13 6.71 34.20
CA ASP A 365 7.08 6.44 35.66
C ASP A 365 5.72 5.86 36.06
N LEU A 366 4.64 6.29 35.42
CA LEU A 366 3.28 5.82 35.67
C LEU A 366 2.60 5.39 34.37
N VAL A 367 2.02 4.18 34.38
CA VAL A 367 1.26 3.64 33.25
C VAL A 367 -0.12 3.21 33.75
N ALA A 368 -1.18 3.85 33.24
CA ALA A 368 -2.54 3.40 33.51
C ALA A 368 -2.86 2.18 32.64
N LYS A 369 -3.18 1.04 33.28
CA LYS A 369 -3.47 -0.23 32.59
C LYS A 369 -4.80 -0.22 31.83
N ALA A 370 -5.83 0.39 32.42
CA ALA A 370 -7.09 0.62 31.73
C ALA A 370 -6.91 1.77 30.74
N GLN A 371 -7.37 1.55 29.50
CA GLN A 371 -7.12 2.48 28.38
C GLN A 371 -8.06 3.69 28.41
N ASN A 372 -8.19 4.34 29.58
CA ASN A 372 -9.03 5.53 29.73
C ASN A 372 -8.39 6.60 30.61
N GLY A 373 -8.76 7.87 30.36
CA GLY A 373 -8.20 9.03 31.07
C GLY A 373 -8.53 9.06 32.56
N LYS A 374 -9.68 8.48 32.96
CA LYS A 374 -10.12 8.47 34.39
C LYS A 374 -9.16 7.66 35.25
N ASP A 375 -8.68 6.54 34.78
CA ASP A 375 -7.78 5.70 35.60
C ASP A 375 -6.37 6.30 35.70
N LEU A 376 -5.90 7.00 34.66
CA LEU A 376 -4.65 7.76 34.79
C LEU A 376 -4.79 8.89 35.79
N ALA A 377 -5.92 9.63 35.79
CA ALA A 377 -6.19 10.68 36.78
C ALA A 377 -6.21 10.12 38.20
N LYS A 378 -6.90 8.99 38.46
CA LYS A 378 -6.89 8.32 39.78
C LYS A 378 -5.48 7.93 40.23
N LEU A 379 -4.66 7.42 39.29
CA LEU A 379 -3.29 7.03 39.61
C LEU A 379 -2.44 8.25 39.97
N LEU A 380 -2.60 9.35 39.27
CA LEU A 380 -1.94 10.62 39.56
C LEU A 380 -2.41 11.19 40.94
N ASN A 381 -3.70 11.17 41.25
CA ASN A 381 -4.23 11.63 42.54
C ASN A 381 -3.58 10.92 43.73
N ILE A 382 -3.15 9.66 43.57
CA ILE A 382 -2.48 8.86 44.62
C ILE A 382 -0.98 9.10 44.69
N LYS A 383 -0.35 9.36 43.55
CA LYS A 383 1.12 9.36 43.39
C LYS A 383 1.75 10.75 43.32
N THR A 384 0.94 11.79 43.20
CA THR A 384 1.38 13.18 43.01
C THR A 384 1.29 13.96 44.31
N ASN A 385 2.25 14.82 44.60
CA ASN A 385 2.22 15.73 45.75
C ASN A 385 1.42 16.98 45.40
N ALA A 386 0.87 17.65 46.41
CA ALA A 386 0.05 18.86 46.24
C ALA A 386 0.79 20.01 45.51
N ASP A 387 2.11 20.08 45.63
CA ASP A 387 2.95 21.13 44.99
C ASP A 387 3.36 20.82 43.54
N SER A 388 2.93 19.68 43.00
CA SER A 388 3.30 19.27 41.65
C SER A 388 2.39 19.85 40.59
N THR A 389 2.96 20.29 39.49
CA THR A 389 2.23 20.68 38.28
C THR A 389 2.12 19.52 37.32
N ILE A 390 0.95 19.30 36.75
CA ILE A 390 0.65 18.31 35.73
C ILE A 390 0.53 19.01 34.39
N TYR A 391 1.46 18.78 33.50
CA TYR A 391 1.45 19.28 32.11
C TYR A 391 0.84 18.22 31.20
N TRP A 392 -0.43 18.38 30.84
CA TRP A 392 -1.15 17.42 30.03
C TRP A 392 -1.11 17.81 28.56
N PHE A 393 -0.33 17.07 27.78
CA PHE A 393 -0.23 17.25 26.33
C PHE A 393 -1.36 16.53 25.61
N THR A 394 -2.22 17.30 24.91
CA THR A 394 -3.48 16.82 24.40
C THR A 394 -3.88 17.46 23.07
N THR A 395 -5.06 17.11 22.57
CA THR A 395 -5.67 17.65 21.34
C THR A 395 -6.74 18.69 21.67
N THR A 396 -7.14 19.48 20.66
CA THR A 396 -8.26 20.43 20.76
C THR A 396 -9.56 19.79 21.24
N ASP A 397 -9.79 18.51 20.92
CA ASP A 397 -11.02 17.78 21.23
C ASP A 397 -10.81 16.70 22.30
N SER A 398 -10.06 17.03 23.31
CA SER A 398 -9.73 16.10 24.41
C SER A 398 -10.97 15.62 25.20
N SER A 399 -10.95 14.33 25.57
CA SER A 399 -12.04 13.79 26.40
C SER A 399 -12.03 14.39 27.81
N LYS A 400 -13.17 14.85 28.31
CA LYS A 400 -13.31 15.50 29.62
C LYS A 400 -12.96 14.59 30.81
N GLY A 401 -13.01 13.26 30.62
CA GLY A 401 -12.89 12.29 31.72
C GLY A 401 -11.60 12.34 32.52
N PHE A 402 -10.46 12.71 31.91
CA PHE A 402 -9.19 12.91 32.63
C PHE A 402 -9.28 14.12 33.55
N LYS A 403 -9.67 15.27 33.02
CA LYS A 403 -9.76 16.56 33.72
C LYS A 403 -10.80 16.54 34.86
N GLU A 404 -11.95 15.90 34.63
CA GLU A 404 -13.04 15.81 35.61
C GLU A 404 -12.70 14.88 36.80
N THR A 405 -11.78 13.93 36.62
CA THR A 405 -11.40 12.94 37.63
C THR A 405 -10.16 13.36 38.41
N LEU A 406 -9.36 14.27 37.88
CA LEU A 406 -8.16 14.77 38.56
C LEU A 406 -8.56 15.59 39.81
N ASP A 407 -7.79 15.41 40.90
CA ASP A 407 -8.01 16.16 42.16
C ASP A 407 -7.85 17.67 41.91
N LYS A 408 -8.81 18.44 42.37
CA LYS A 408 -8.85 19.91 42.22
C LYS A 408 -7.71 20.63 42.95
N ASN A 409 -7.06 19.96 43.92
CA ASN A 409 -5.90 20.48 44.60
C ASN A 409 -4.61 20.40 43.79
N LEU A 410 -4.60 19.62 42.71
CA LEU A 410 -3.45 19.51 41.80
C LEU A 410 -3.52 20.60 40.73
N THR A 411 -2.37 21.21 40.44
CA THR A 411 -2.27 22.21 39.39
C THR A 411 -2.20 21.51 38.03
N LEU A 412 -3.25 21.67 37.20
CA LEU A 412 -3.30 21.14 35.81
C LEU A 412 -3.04 22.26 34.81
N LYS A 413 -2.03 22.05 33.94
CA LYS A 413 -1.78 22.87 32.76
C LYS A 413 -2.04 22.03 31.50
N GLU A 414 -3.11 22.38 30.80
CA GLU A 414 -3.47 21.73 29.54
C GLU A 414 -2.68 22.36 28.39
N VAL A 415 -1.91 21.54 27.65
CA VAL A 415 -1.09 21.97 26.51
C VAL A 415 -1.62 21.31 25.24
N VAL A 416 -2.32 22.09 24.43
CA VAL A 416 -2.80 21.63 23.13
C VAL A 416 -1.63 21.60 22.17
N CYS A 417 -1.22 20.40 21.74
CA CYS A 417 -0.03 20.20 20.89
C CYS A 417 -0.31 19.53 19.54
N TYR A 418 -1.55 19.06 19.31
CA TYR A 418 -1.96 18.54 18.01
C TYR A 418 -3.47 18.73 17.79
N ARG A 419 -3.90 18.59 16.54
CA ARG A 419 -5.32 18.63 16.16
C ARG A 419 -5.66 17.52 15.18
N ASN A 420 -6.95 17.13 15.16
CA ASN A 420 -7.52 16.25 14.17
C ASN A 420 -8.21 17.08 13.09
N ILE A 421 -7.84 16.91 11.84
CA ILE A 421 -8.48 17.54 10.69
C ILE A 421 -9.28 16.49 9.98
N SER A 422 -10.59 16.68 9.88
CA SER A 422 -11.46 15.80 9.09
C SER A 422 -11.46 16.20 7.63
N TYR A 423 -11.37 15.24 6.72
CA TYR A 423 -11.51 15.47 5.29
C TYR A 423 -12.96 15.35 4.85
N LYS A 424 -13.33 16.15 3.84
CA LYS A 424 -14.58 15.93 3.13
C LYS A 424 -14.39 14.73 2.21
N ILE A 425 -15.12 13.66 2.48
CA ILE A 425 -15.06 12.44 1.67
C ILE A 425 -15.81 12.70 0.36
N ASP A 426 -15.13 12.50 -0.76
CA ASP A 426 -15.74 12.55 -2.08
C ASP A 426 -16.18 11.12 -2.47
N ALA A 427 -17.48 10.86 -2.32
CA ALA A 427 -18.08 9.56 -2.59
C ALA A 427 -18.45 9.44 -4.07
N THR A 428 -17.46 9.18 -4.93
CA THR A 428 -17.71 8.88 -6.34
C THR A 428 -18.42 7.53 -6.52
N ASP A 429 -19.19 7.36 -7.60
CA ASP A 429 -19.85 6.09 -7.92
C ASP A 429 -18.86 4.93 -8.00
N ALA A 430 -17.65 5.17 -8.49
CA ALA A 430 -16.58 4.18 -8.55
C ALA A 430 -16.20 3.69 -7.13
N LEU A 431 -15.95 4.62 -6.20
CA LEU A 431 -15.63 4.30 -4.81
C LEU A 431 -16.79 3.57 -4.10
N LEU A 432 -18.04 4.01 -4.33
CA LEU A 432 -19.21 3.36 -3.74
C LEU A 432 -19.35 1.90 -4.21
N ASN A 433 -19.10 1.63 -5.51
CA ASN A 433 -19.12 0.29 -6.06
C ASN A 433 -17.98 -0.58 -5.50
N GLU A 434 -16.80 -0.01 -5.32
CA GLU A 434 -15.67 -0.70 -4.70
C GLU A 434 -15.97 -1.08 -3.24
N ILE A 435 -16.46 -0.16 -2.42
CA ILE A 435 -16.83 -0.43 -1.02
C ILE A 435 -17.90 -1.52 -0.96
N LYS A 436 -18.92 -1.45 -1.83
CA LYS A 436 -19.98 -2.46 -1.91
C LYS A 436 -19.47 -3.86 -2.25
N SER A 437 -18.35 -3.94 -2.98
CA SER A 437 -17.72 -5.21 -3.36
C SER A 437 -16.84 -5.81 -2.26
N CYS A 438 -16.62 -5.12 -1.14
CA CYS A 438 -15.78 -5.62 -0.05
C CYS A 438 -16.48 -6.72 0.77
N ASP A 439 -15.71 -7.70 1.24
CA ASP A 439 -16.15 -8.77 2.14
C ASP A 439 -16.45 -8.23 3.56
N GLY A 440 -15.78 -7.14 3.95
CA GLY A 440 -15.97 -6.54 5.26
C GLY A 440 -15.37 -5.14 5.36
N VAL A 441 -15.74 -4.42 6.44
CA VAL A 441 -15.13 -3.15 6.81
C VAL A 441 -14.36 -3.28 8.12
N ILE A 442 -13.18 -2.69 8.20
CA ILE A 442 -12.31 -2.76 9.38
C ILE A 442 -12.17 -1.37 10.00
N TYR A 443 -12.68 -1.21 11.21
CA TYR A 443 -12.57 0.03 11.97
C TYR A 443 -11.49 -0.06 13.05
N THR A 444 -10.48 0.80 12.93
CA THR A 444 -9.37 0.90 13.90
C THR A 444 -9.58 2.00 14.95
N SER A 445 -10.67 2.77 14.83
CA SER A 445 -11.07 3.77 15.82
C SER A 445 -12.55 4.14 15.70
N GLY A 446 -13.15 4.58 16.79
CA GLY A 446 -14.52 5.10 16.79
C GLY A 446 -14.67 6.39 15.97
N SER A 447 -13.61 7.18 15.83
CA SER A 447 -13.61 8.39 14.99
C SER A 447 -13.75 8.06 13.50
N ASN A 448 -13.05 7.02 13.03
CA ASN A 448 -13.21 6.54 11.65
C ASN A 448 -14.63 6.02 11.38
N ALA A 449 -15.20 5.29 12.34
CA ALA A 449 -16.57 4.81 12.24
C ALA A 449 -17.57 5.99 12.16
N ARG A 450 -17.41 6.99 13.04
CA ARG A 450 -18.25 8.20 13.03
C ARG A 450 -18.14 9.00 11.75
N ALA A 451 -16.95 9.09 11.17
CA ALA A 451 -16.71 9.83 9.94
C ALA A 451 -17.28 9.13 8.70
N THR A 452 -17.34 7.79 8.66
CA THR A 452 -17.64 7.05 7.44
C THR A 452 -19.00 6.35 7.44
N ILE A 453 -19.48 5.81 8.55
CA ILE A 453 -20.77 5.09 8.61
C ILE A 453 -21.93 5.93 8.08
N PRO A 454 -22.10 7.20 8.47
CA PRO A 454 -23.21 8.00 7.95
C PRO A 454 -23.16 8.22 6.43
N PHE A 455 -21.95 8.32 5.86
CA PHE A 455 -21.76 8.52 4.42
C PHE A 455 -22.00 7.26 3.60
N PHE A 456 -21.51 6.13 4.07
CA PHE A 456 -21.48 4.88 3.31
C PHE A 456 -22.54 3.85 3.75
N LYS A 457 -23.48 4.22 4.63
CA LYS A 457 -24.45 3.33 5.27
C LYS A 457 -25.14 2.35 4.31
N ASN A 458 -25.46 2.81 3.09
CA ASN A 458 -26.19 2.03 2.11
C ASN A 458 -25.30 1.09 1.27
N VAL A 459 -23.98 1.22 1.37
CA VAL A 459 -23.00 0.45 0.57
C VAL A 459 -21.99 -0.28 1.46
N LEU A 460 -22.03 -0.06 2.78
CA LEU A 460 -21.11 -0.75 3.70
C LEU A 460 -21.32 -2.26 3.63
N PRO A 461 -20.24 -3.05 3.69
CA PRO A 461 -20.31 -4.49 3.87
C PRO A 461 -21.11 -4.85 5.13
N GLN A 462 -21.79 -5.98 5.10
CA GLN A 462 -22.59 -6.46 6.24
C GLN A 462 -21.72 -6.85 7.44
N THR A 463 -20.50 -7.32 7.18
CA THR A 463 -19.55 -7.73 8.22
C THR A 463 -18.67 -6.56 8.63
N ILE A 464 -18.66 -6.25 9.91
CA ILE A 464 -17.89 -5.14 10.47
C ILE A 464 -16.89 -5.70 11.48
N TYR A 465 -15.63 -5.35 11.32
CA TYR A 465 -14.55 -5.70 12.23
C TYR A 465 -14.14 -4.46 13.03
N SER A 466 -14.01 -4.59 14.34
CA SER A 466 -13.59 -3.49 15.22
C SER A 466 -12.36 -3.87 16.04
N ILE A 467 -11.48 -2.90 16.24
CA ILE A 467 -10.22 -3.09 16.96
C ILE A 467 -10.42 -3.33 18.46
N GLY A 468 -11.56 -2.92 19.03
CA GLY A 468 -11.77 -3.08 20.47
C GLY A 468 -13.05 -2.40 20.99
N PRO A 469 -13.31 -2.47 22.32
CA PRO A 469 -14.59 -2.12 22.92
C PRO A 469 -15.09 -0.71 22.60
N ALA A 470 -14.27 0.32 22.78
CA ALA A 470 -14.68 1.71 22.53
C ALA A 470 -15.06 1.96 21.06
N CYS A 471 -14.39 1.28 20.11
CA CYS A 471 -14.74 1.34 18.70
C CYS A 471 -16.06 0.59 18.43
N THR A 472 -16.24 -0.58 19.04
CA THR A 472 -17.46 -1.39 18.97
C THR A 472 -18.67 -0.62 19.46
N ASP A 473 -18.57 0.05 20.62
CA ASP A 473 -19.65 0.83 21.21
C ASP A 473 -20.08 1.97 20.27
N MET A 474 -19.13 2.70 19.71
CA MET A 474 -19.40 3.74 18.71
C MET A 474 -20.12 3.19 17.47
N ILE A 475 -19.70 2.03 16.95
CA ILE A 475 -20.33 1.40 15.80
C ILE A 475 -21.77 0.99 16.10
N LYS A 476 -22.04 0.47 17.32
CA LYS A 476 -23.39 0.15 17.80
C LYS A 476 -24.28 1.40 17.94
N GLU A 477 -23.74 2.49 18.50
CA GLU A 477 -24.44 3.78 18.60
C GLU A 477 -24.86 4.31 17.23
N LEU A 478 -24.07 4.06 16.18
CA LEU A 478 -24.38 4.41 14.80
C LEU A 478 -25.39 3.45 14.13
N GLY A 479 -25.91 2.47 14.88
CA GLY A 479 -26.96 1.56 14.45
C GLY A 479 -26.49 0.37 13.61
N CYS A 480 -25.21 0.06 13.60
CA CYS A 480 -24.69 -1.10 12.88
C CYS A 480 -24.83 -2.38 13.72
N LYS A 481 -24.98 -3.49 12.99
CA LYS A 481 -25.09 -4.87 13.53
C LYS A 481 -23.98 -5.73 12.93
N ASN A 482 -23.89 -6.99 13.35
CA ASN A 482 -22.89 -7.95 12.85
C ASN A 482 -21.44 -7.44 13.00
N ILE A 483 -21.08 -7.12 14.26
CA ILE A 483 -19.79 -6.57 14.61
C ILE A 483 -18.94 -7.66 15.26
N HIS A 484 -17.77 -7.91 14.67
CA HIS A 484 -16.73 -8.79 15.20
C HIS A 484 -15.67 -7.92 15.88
N GLN A 485 -15.49 -8.10 17.19
CA GLN A 485 -14.52 -7.32 17.97
C GLN A 485 -13.25 -8.14 18.19
N ALA A 486 -12.09 -7.55 17.93
CA ALA A 486 -10.80 -8.15 18.25
C ALA A 486 -10.65 -8.41 19.76
N LYS A 487 -10.12 -9.56 20.13
CA LYS A 487 -9.87 -9.94 21.54
C LYS A 487 -8.82 -9.02 22.19
N ILE A 488 -7.81 -8.65 21.42
CA ILE A 488 -6.75 -7.72 21.80
C ILE A 488 -6.90 -6.46 20.95
N SER A 489 -6.95 -5.30 21.58
CA SER A 489 -7.08 -4.01 20.87
C SER A 489 -5.77 -3.61 20.16
N SER A 490 -5.43 -4.35 19.12
CA SER A 490 -4.22 -4.18 18.29
C SER A 490 -4.47 -4.60 16.86
N TYR A 491 -3.58 -4.23 15.93
CA TYR A 491 -3.64 -4.70 14.55
C TYR A 491 -3.42 -6.22 14.47
N ASP A 492 -2.52 -6.76 15.31
CA ASP A 492 -2.33 -8.21 15.41
C ASP A 492 -3.62 -8.92 15.86
N GLY A 493 -4.37 -8.32 16.82
CA GLY A 493 -5.67 -8.86 17.23
C GLY A 493 -6.75 -8.79 16.13
N ILE A 494 -6.70 -7.81 15.22
CA ILE A 494 -7.53 -7.79 14.02
C ILE A 494 -7.12 -8.95 13.09
N MET A 495 -5.82 -9.12 12.85
CA MET A 495 -5.32 -10.20 11.99
C MET A 495 -5.69 -11.58 12.53
N GLU A 496 -5.53 -11.84 13.83
CA GLU A 496 -5.97 -13.09 14.47
C GLU A 496 -7.46 -13.41 14.26
N MET A 497 -8.27 -12.37 14.15
CA MET A 497 -9.72 -12.53 13.92
C MET A 497 -10.04 -12.82 12.44
N LEU A 498 -9.20 -12.39 11.53
CA LEU A 498 -9.39 -12.55 10.07
C LEU A 498 -8.77 -13.83 9.54
N LEU A 499 -7.70 -14.31 10.17
CA LEU A 499 -6.98 -15.56 9.87
C LEU A 499 -7.62 -16.77 10.55
#